data_87ba1b62a77e76f513445e715cf42c6e
#
_entry.id   87ba1b62a77e76f513445e715cf42c6e
#
_cell.length_a   1.000
_cell.length_b   1.000
_cell.length_c   1.000
_cell.angle_alpha   90.00
_cell.angle_beta   90.00
_cell.angle_gamma   90.00
#
_symmetry.space_group_name_H-M   'P 1'
#
loop_
_entity.id
_entity.type
_entity.pdbx_description
1 polymer ?
#
loop_
_entity_poly.entity_id
_entity_poly.type
_entity_poly.pdbx_seq_one_letter_code
_entity_poly.pdbx_strand_id
1 'polypeptide(L)'
;MTGLRPRAAIAGIYEYPYRNDSSHGPLAIKAISAVRALEDAGLTLADVDALYDAGEAAAHPGLEVAEYLGLDPDVLGTTDVGGSSFELFAADACRAIAAGEVRVALLTYGETPRSGRVVIPPMAGTGRGQPSSADNIEAPFGLNIVANYALVAARHAYQYGTTPEQLAEIAVTTRAHAQRNPMATQGLADIGIKHTGEISVADVLNSRMIADPLHMLDCCLVTDGGGAVVIVAEDLAASLPKPPAWILGTGMAVSYQGADRDITVSAAARSGPKAFQRAGVTPADIDVAMLYDSFTITTLVLLEDLGFCAKGEGGSYVEGGRLLFDQPGGPALNTDGGGLSSNQPGMRGLFLLIEAVRQLRGESTAQVADARLAVAHGNGVLLGTRHVGGTVILGRE
;
A
#
# COMPACT_ATOMS: atom_id res chain seq x y z
N MET A 1 -12.69 -13.73 -26.06
CA MET A 1 -11.85 -14.33 -25.00
C MET A 1 -12.72 -14.42 -23.76
N THR A 2 -13.04 -15.61 -23.31
CA THR A 2 -13.81 -15.80 -22.06
C THR A 2 -12.93 -15.30 -20.93
N GLY A 3 -13.33 -14.19 -20.29
CA GLY A 3 -12.67 -13.69 -19.11
C GLY A 3 -12.55 -14.84 -18.11
N LEU A 4 -11.34 -15.02 -17.55
CA LEU A 4 -11.12 -15.94 -16.44
C LEU A 4 -12.06 -15.47 -15.32
N ARG A 5 -13.06 -16.30 -14.98
CA ARG A 5 -13.91 -16.02 -13.82
C ARG A 5 -13.01 -15.84 -12.60
N PRO A 6 -13.27 -14.87 -11.75
CA PRO A 6 -12.54 -14.73 -10.51
C PRO A 6 -12.67 -16.03 -9.70
N ARG A 7 -11.52 -16.55 -9.24
CA ARG A 7 -11.47 -17.76 -8.41
C ARG A 7 -11.21 -17.47 -6.94
N ALA A 8 -10.87 -16.24 -6.61
CA ALA A 8 -10.60 -15.80 -5.26
C ALA A 8 -11.17 -14.41 -5.01
N ALA A 9 -11.59 -14.16 -3.78
CA ALA A 9 -12.12 -12.88 -3.37
C ALA A 9 -11.64 -12.51 -1.95
N ILE A 10 -11.52 -11.22 -1.66
CA ILE A 10 -11.33 -10.74 -0.30
C ILE A 10 -12.71 -10.70 0.39
N ALA A 11 -12.86 -11.50 1.45
CA ALA A 11 -14.10 -11.66 2.19
C ALA A 11 -14.06 -11.02 3.59
N GLY A 12 -12.90 -10.79 4.17
CA GLY A 12 -12.76 -10.18 5.48
C GLY A 12 -11.60 -9.19 5.50
N ILE A 13 -11.79 -8.10 6.23
CA ILE A 13 -10.80 -7.04 6.39
C ILE A 13 -10.83 -6.49 7.82
N TYR A 14 -9.67 -6.09 8.31
CA TYR A 14 -9.59 -5.29 9.53
C TYR A 14 -8.35 -4.40 9.49
N GLU A 15 -8.51 -3.16 9.93
CA GLU A 15 -7.45 -2.20 10.17
C GLU A 15 -7.36 -1.90 11.66
N TYR A 16 -6.15 -2.04 12.24
CA TYR A 16 -5.89 -1.68 13.63
C TYR A 16 -6.02 -0.16 13.82
N PRO A 17 -6.83 0.32 14.80
CA PRO A 17 -7.27 1.71 14.82
C PRO A 17 -6.25 2.70 15.39
N TYR A 18 -5.24 2.23 16.12
CA TYR A 18 -4.31 3.11 16.84
C TYR A 18 -3.05 3.40 16.05
N ARG A 19 -2.57 4.66 16.09
CA ARG A 19 -1.38 5.14 15.37
C ARG A 19 -0.17 5.38 16.28
N ASN A 20 -0.36 5.27 17.59
CA ASN A 20 0.68 5.36 18.61
C ASN A 20 0.20 4.58 19.84
N ASP A 21 0.50 3.29 19.88
CA ASP A 21 0.04 2.36 20.93
C ASP A 21 1.21 1.67 21.61
N SER A 22 1.50 2.10 22.82
CA SER A 22 2.53 1.47 23.66
C SER A 22 2.05 0.23 24.41
N SER A 23 0.77 -0.13 24.29
CA SER A 23 0.16 -1.25 25.02
C SER A 23 0.30 -2.60 24.29
N HIS A 24 0.38 -2.57 22.97
CA HIS A 24 0.44 -3.75 22.13
C HIS A 24 1.68 -3.76 21.24
N GLY A 25 2.43 -4.86 21.27
CA GLY A 25 3.53 -5.10 20.34
C GLY A 25 3.01 -5.62 18.97
N PRO A 26 3.92 -5.72 17.97
CA PRO A 26 3.57 -6.15 16.62
C PRO A 26 2.78 -7.46 16.56
N LEU A 27 3.18 -8.47 17.31
CA LEU A 27 2.50 -9.76 17.32
C LEU A 27 1.07 -9.68 17.86
N ALA A 28 0.83 -8.90 18.93
CA ALA A 28 -0.51 -8.68 19.47
C ALA A 28 -1.41 -7.94 18.48
N ILE A 29 -0.87 -6.94 17.77
CA ILE A 29 -1.59 -6.20 16.72
C ILE A 29 -1.99 -7.16 15.58
N LYS A 30 -1.08 -8.01 15.12
CA LYS A 30 -1.36 -9.04 14.10
C LYS A 30 -2.46 -10.01 14.56
N ALA A 31 -2.39 -10.49 15.79
CA ALA A 31 -3.37 -11.43 16.34
C ALA A 31 -4.77 -10.82 16.48
N ILE A 32 -4.87 -9.60 17.03
CA ILE A 32 -6.13 -8.86 17.11
C ILE A 32 -6.71 -8.67 15.71
N SER A 33 -5.87 -8.25 14.76
CA SER A 33 -6.29 -7.99 13.40
C SER A 33 -6.77 -9.26 12.68
N ALA A 34 -6.08 -10.37 12.87
CA ALA A 34 -6.44 -11.67 12.30
C ALA A 34 -7.85 -12.11 12.75
N VAL A 35 -8.09 -12.11 14.08
CA VAL A 35 -9.38 -12.49 14.63
C VAL A 35 -10.50 -11.59 14.12
N ARG A 36 -10.28 -10.27 14.09
CA ARG A 36 -11.28 -9.31 13.63
C ARG A 36 -11.57 -9.40 12.13
N ALA A 37 -10.56 -9.66 11.30
CA ALA A 37 -10.78 -9.86 9.86
C ALA A 37 -11.52 -11.17 9.57
N LEU A 38 -11.27 -12.22 10.34
CA LEU A 38 -12.03 -13.48 10.26
C LEU A 38 -13.48 -13.27 10.70
N GLU A 39 -13.72 -12.56 11.80
CA GLU A 39 -15.06 -12.18 12.25
C GLU A 39 -15.81 -11.37 11.17
N ASP A 40 -15.13 -10.42 10.49
CA ASP A 40 -15.69 -9.64 9.38
C ASP A 40 -16.13 -10.53 8.21
N ALA A 41 -15.40 -11.62 7.95
CA ALA A 41 -15.75 -12.63 6.96
C ALA A 41 -16.82 -13.62 7.44
N GLY A 42 -17.13 -13.67 8.74
CA GLY A 42 -17.96 -14.73 9.32
C GLY A 42 -17.23 -16.08 9.46
N LEU A 43 -15.91 -16.05 9.59
CA LEU A 43 -15.01 -17.20 9.73
C LEU A 43 -14.30 -17.18 11.08
N THR A 44 -13.58 -18.26 11.37
CA THR A 44 -12.81 -18.46 12.60
C THR A 44 -11.38 -18.88 12.30
N LEU A 45 -10.52 -18.94 13.31
CA LEU A 45 -9.15 -19.42 13.16
C LEU A 45 -9.08 -20.88 12.65
N ALA A 46 -10.09 -21.69 12.93
CA ALA A 46 -10.15 -23.09 12.50
C ALA A 46 -10.40 -23.25 10.97
N ASP A 47 -10.81 -22.18 10.30
CA ASP A 47 -11.08 -22.18 8.86
C ASP A 47 -9.83 -21.82 8.04
N VAL A 48 -8.72 -21.41 8.67
CA VAL A 48 -7.53 -20.88 8.00
C VAL A 48 -6.63 -22.01 7.49
N ASP A 49 -6.51 -22.12 6.18
CA ASP A 49 -5.63 -23.10 5.51
C ASP A 49 -4.26 -22.51 5.13
N ALA A 50 -4.17 -21.20 4.94
CA ALA A 50 -2.93 -20.52 4.57
C ALA A 50 -2.70 -19.26 5.40
N LEU A 51 -1.46 -19.03 5.78
CA LEU A 51 -1.03 -17.81 6.48
C LEU A 51 0.08 -17.11 5.67
N TYR A 52 -0.11 -15.83 5.40
CA TYR A 52 0.89 -14.96 4.79
C TYR A 52 1.19 -13.80 5.73
N ASP A 53 2.44 -13.62 6.09
CA ASP A 53 2.86 -12.58 7.03
C ASP A 53 4.20 -11.96 6.62
N ALA A 54 4.32 -10.67 6.81
CA ALA A 54 5.57 -9.93 6.68
C ALA A 54 5.71 -8.96 7.86
N GLY A 55 6.94 -8.55 8.14
CA GLY A 55 7.22 -7.58 9.18
C GLY A 55 8.68 -7.55 9.55
N GLU A 56 9.21 -6.34 9.74
CA GLU A 56 10.63 -6.10 10.04
C GLU A 56 10.98 -6.47 11.49
N ALA A 57 10.01 -6.45 12.40
CA ALA A 57 10.21 -6.76 13.81
C ALA A 57 10.29 -8.27 14.13
N ALA A 58 9.75 -9.13 13.26
CA ALA A 58 9.71 -10.57 13.48
C ALA A 58 11.02 -11.25 13.03
N ALA A 59 11.54 -12.15 13.85
CA ALA A 59 12.68 -12.99 13.47
C ALA A 59 12.26 -14.07 12.46
N HIS A 60 11.04 -14.59 12.61
CA HIS A 60 10.44 -15.62 11.78
C HIS A 60 8.99 -15.23 11.44
N PRO A 61 8.79 -14.29 10.49
CA PRO A 61 7.45 -13.86 10.09
C PRO A 61 6.57 -15.05 9.72
N GLY A 62 5.30 -14.98 10.06
CA GLY A 62 4.34 -16.06 9.83
C GLY A 62 4.44 -17.20 10.85
N LEU A 63 5.62 -17.76 11.11
CA LEU A 63 5.77 -18.83 12.10
C LEU A 63 5.38 -18.35 13.51
N GLU A 64 5.85 -17.18 13.92
CA GLU A 64 5.51 -16.59 15.22
C GLU A 64 4.00 -16.28 15.33
N VAL A 65 3.38 -15.84 14.24
CA VAL A 65 1.93 -15.59 14.19
C VAL A 65 1.15 -16.91 14.27
N ALA A 66 1.57 -17.94 13.52
CA ALA A 66 0.95 -19.26 13.55
C ALA A 66 0.99 -19.87 14.95
N GLU A 67 2.16 -19.84 15.60
CA GLU A 67 2.34 -20.32 16.99
C GLU A 67 1.44 -19.57 17.98
N TYR A 68 1.44 -18.22 17.89
CA TYR A 68 0.68 -17.38 18.81
C TYR A 68 -0.83 -17.57 18.69
N LEU A 69 -1.33 -17.78 17.46
CA LEU A 69 -2.76 -18.00 17.18
C LEU A 69 -3.17 -19.47 17.25
N GLY A 70 -2.23 -20.40 17.38
CA GLY A 70 -2.49 -21.84 17.35
C GLY A 70 -2.97 -22.30 15.97
N LEU A 71 -2.44 -21.73 14.90
CA LEU A 71 -2.74 -22.13 13.52
C LEU A 71 -1.81 -23.25 13.07
N ASP A 72 -2.34 -24.18 12.25
CA ASP A 72 -1.58 -25.22 11.57
C ASP A 72 -1.87 -25.15 10.06
N PRO A 73 -1.39 -24.10 9.38
CA PRO A 73 -1.72 -23.87 7.98
C PRO A 73 -0.96 -24.80 7.04
N ASP A 74 -1.61 -25.29 5.99
CA ASP A 74 -0.98 -26.07 4.91
C ASP A 74 0.01 -25.22 4.09
N VAL A 75 -0.21 -23.89 4.02
CA VAL A 75 0.65 -22.96 3.30
C VAL A 75 1.10 -21.83 4.21
N LEU A 76 2.41 -21.60 4.27
CA LEU A 76 3.02 -20.46 4.96
C LEU A 76 3.84 -19.62 3.98
N GLY A 77 3.47 -18.34 3.81
CA GLY A 77 4.17 -17.39 2.96
C GLY A 77 4.76 -16.22 3.75
N THR A 78 6.04 -15.93 3.57
CA THR A 78 6.77 -14.93 4.34
C THR A 78 7.70 -14.05 3.49
N THR A 79 7.36 -13.78 2.25
CA THR A 79 8.17 -12.92 1.37
C THR A 79 8.16 -11.48 1.88
N ASP A 80 9.32 -11.00 2.30
CA ASP A 80 9.50 -9.60 2.71
C ASP A 80 10.20 -8.80 1.61
N VAL A 81 9.42 -8.02 0.91
CA VAL A 81 9.85 -7.07 -0.13
C VAL A 81 9.29 -5.67 0.14
N GLY A 82 9.13 -5.31 1.40
CA GLY A 82 8.56 -4.06 1.84
C GLY A 82 7.08 -3.95 1.52
N GLY A 83 6.62 -2.73 1.26
CA GLY A 83 5.19 -2.43 1.13
C GLY A 83 4.43 -3.12 0.01
N SER A 84 5.09 -3.80 -0.92
CA SER A 84 4.44 -4.61 -1.96
C SER A 84 4.22 -6.07 -1.57
N SER A 85 4.66 -6.50 -0.39
CA SER A 85 4.53 -7.90 0.06
C SER A 85 3.09 -8.39 0.03
N PHE A 86 2.14 -7.55 0.37
CA PHE A 86 0.72 -7.93 0.50
C PHE A 86 0.03 -8.14 -0.84
N GLU A 87 0.37 -7.37 -1.86
CA GLU A 87 -0.10 -7.61 -3.23
C GLU A 87 0.51 -8.89 -3.81
N LEU A 88 1.75 -9.22 -3.43
CA LEU A 88 2.36 -10.50 -3.78
C LEU A 88 1.66 -11.66 -3.07
N PHE A 89 1.38 -11.52 -1.77
CA PHE A 89 0.61 -12.52 -1.00
C PHE A 89 -0.79 -12.74 -1.57
N ALA A 90 -1.48 -11.67 -1.98
CA ALA A 90 -2.77 -11.80 -2.66
C ALA A 90 -2.65 -12.61 -3.96
N ALA A 91 -1.58 -12.39 -4.74
CA ALA A 91 -1.32 -13.18 -5.93
C ALA A 91 -0.95 -14.64 -5.63
N ASP A 92 -0.23 -14.89 -4.54
CA ASP A 92 0.13 -16.24 -4.11
C ASP A 92 -1.10 -16.99 -3.57
N ALA A 93 -1.92 -16.35 -2.75
CA ALA A 93 -3.19 -16.89 -2.28
C ALA A 93 -4.10 -17.28 -3.46
N CYS A 94 -4.22 -16.41 -4.48
CA CYS A 94 -4.97 -16.75 -5.70
C CYS A 94 -4.43 -17.99 -6.41
N ARG A 95 -3.09 -18.20 -6.42
CA ARG A 95 -2.48 -19.38 -7.04
C ARG A 95 -2.76 -20.66 -6.23
N ALA A 96 -2.62 -20.62 -4.92
CA ALA A 96 -2.88 -21.73 -4.03
C ALA A 96 -4.37 -22.13 -4.08
N ILE A 97 -5.29 -21.16 -4.08
CA ILE A 97 -6.74 -21.39 -4.23
C ILE A 97 -7.04 -21.99 -5.62
N ALA A 98 -6.44 -21.46 -6.69
CA ALA A 98 -6.67 -21.97 -8.04
C ALA A 98 -6.09 -23.39 -8.25
N ALA A 99 -5.06 -23.77 -7.49
CA ALA A 99 -4.51 -25.11 -7.46
C ALA A 99 -5.36 -26.08 -6.60
N GLY A 100 -6.29 -25.58 -5.82
CA GLY A 100 -7.11 -26.36 -4.88
C GLY A 100 -6.34 -26.79 -3.62
N GLU A 101 -5.23 -26.13 -3.32
CA GLU A 101 -4.40 -26.41 -2.15
C GLU A 101 -5.02 -25.84 -0.87
N VAL A 102 -5.67 -24.67 -0.97
CA VAL A 102 -6.28 -23.93 0.16
C VAL A 102 -7.61 -23.32 -0.26
N ARG A 103 -8.46 -23.01 0.74
CA ARG A 103 -9.74 -22.32 0.55
C ARG A 103 -9.81 -20.98 1.28
N VAL A 104 -9.06 -20.82 2.37
CA VAL A 104 -9.04 -19.62 3.22
C VAL A 104 -7.59 -19.22 3.49
N ALA A 105 -7.19 -18.09 2.97
CA ALA A 105 -5.87 -17.51 3.19
C ALA A 105 -5.98 -16.24 4.06
N LEU A 106 -5.22 -16.19 5.14
CA LEU A 106 -5.12 -15.06 6.06
C LEU A 106 -3.82 -14.30 5.80
N LEU A 107 -3.92 -13.01 5.52
CA LEU A 107 -2.79 -12.09 5.40
C LEU A 107 -2.75 -11.23 6.68
N THR A 108 -1.60 -11.13 7.33
CA THR A 108 -1.42 -10.35 8.56
C THR A 108 -0.26 -9.36 8.45
N TYR A 109 -0.43 -8.23 9.14
CA TYR A 109 0.62 -7.22 9.32
C TYR A 109 0.45 -6.49 10.66
N GLY A 110 1.56 -6.12 11.28
CA GLY A 110 1.56 -5.30 12.48
C GLY A 110 2.97 -4.85 12.84
N GLU A 111 3.14 -3.55 13.04
CA GLU A 111 4.42 -2.92 13.41
C GLU A 111 4.18 -1.71 14.32
N THR A 112 5.18 -1.40 15.14
CA THR A 112 5.11 -0.31 16.13
C THR A 112 6.29 0.66 16.03
N PRO A 113 6.60 1.22 14.84
CA PRO A 113 7.75 2.10 14.70
C PRO A 113 7.60 3.42 15.45
N ARG A 114 6.37 3.87 15.71
CA ARG A 114 6.11 5.11 16.43
C ARG A 114 6.32 4.97 17.94
N SER A 115 5.60 4.06 18.57
CA SER A 115 5.71 3.81 20.02
C SER A 115 7.00 3.09 20.40
N GLY A 116 7.48 2.20 19.53
CA GLY A 116 8.75 1.47 19.69
C GLY A 116 9.98 2.34 19.45
N ARG A 117 9.81 3.58 18.99
CA ARG A 117 10.90 4.53 18.67
C ARG A 117 11.95 3.91 17.73
N VAL A 118 11.50 3.19 16.74
CA VAL A 118 12.41 2.62 15.74
C VAL A 118 13.07 3.77 14.98
N VAL A 119 14.37 3.90 15.13
CA VAL A 119 15.17 4.78 14.29
C VAL A 119 15.26 4.07 12.94
N ILE A 120 14.72 4.70 11.90
CA ILE A 120 14.90 4.20 10.52
C ILE A 120 16.41 4.19 10.24
N PRO A 121 17.04 3.01 10.12
CA PRO A 121 18.48 2.95 9.89
C PRO A 121 18.81 3.56 8.53
N PRO A 122 20.05 4.02 8.30
CA PRO A 122 20.52 4.32 6.97
C PRO A 122 20.27 3.10 6.08
N MET A 123 19.74 3.31 4.88
CA MET A 123 19.34 2.21 3.98
C MET A 123 20.50 1.32 3.53
N ALA A 124 21.72 1.83 3.58
CA ALA A 124 22.92 1.04 3.44
C ALA A 124 23.27 0.46 4.81
N GLY A 125 23.44 -0.84 4.91
CA GLY A 125 23.85 -1.51 6.14
C GLY A 125 22.73 -2.00 7.05
N THR A 126 21.50 -2.14 6.57
CA THR A 126 20.42 -2.79 7.33
C THR A 126 20.62 -4.31 7.49
N GLY A 127 21.65 -4.86 6.85
CA GLY A 127 21.89 -6.29 6.82
C GLY A 127 22.40 -6.84 8.15
N ARG A 128 21.70 -7.80 8.69
CA ARG A 128 22.28 -8.79 9.60
C ARG A 128 23.26 -9.63 8.78
N GLY A 129 24.52 -9.19 8.64
CA GLY A 129 25.53 -9.99 7.92
C GLY A 129 26.58 -9.16 7.17
N GLN A 130 27.12 -9.74 6.12
CA GLN A 130 28.16 -9.11 5.29
C GLN A 130 27.59 -7.90 4.54
N PRO A 131 28.38 -6.81 4.36
CA PRO A 131 27.97 -5.66 3.58
C PRO A 131 27.50 -6.06 2.18
N SER A 132 26.33 -5.56 1.77
CA SER A 132 25.84 -5.77 0.42
C SER A 132 26.62 -4.92 -0.60
N SER A 133 26.47 -5.19 -1.89
CA SER A 133 27.03 -4.32 -2.93
C SER A 133 26.52 -2.89 -2.83
N ALA A 134 25.26 -2.71 -2.35
CA ALA A 134 24.68 -1.41 -2.08
C ALA A 134 25.39 -0.66 -0.95
N ASP A 135 25.80 -1.35 0.11
CA ASP A 135 26.54 -0.74 1.21
C ASP A 135 27.87 -0.14 0.73
N ASN A 136 28.54 -0.82 -0.19
CA ASN A 136 29.82 -0.36 -0.74
C ASN A 136 29.67 0.81 -1.72
N ILE A 137 28.55 0.91 -2.42
CA ILE A 137 28.32 1.91 -3.48
C ILE A 137 27.51 3.10 -2.94
N GLU A 138 26.47 2.87 -2.17
CA GLU A 138 25.49 3.89 -1.75
C GLU A 138 25.85 4.52 -0.39
N ALA A 139 26.32 3.73 0.58
CA ALA A 139 26.65 4.23 1.92
C ALA A 139 27.69 5.37 1.95
N PRO A 140 28.78 5.35 1.11
CA PRO A 140 29.72 6.44 1.06
C PRO A 140 29.12 7.80 0.70
N PHE A 141 27.96 7.81 0.00
CA PHE A 141 27.24 9.03 -0.37
C PHE A 141 26.19 9.45 0.67
N GLY A 142 26.05 8.72 1.77
CA GLY A 142 25.11 9.05 2.83
C GLY A 142 23.62 8.94 2.43
N LEU A 143 23.30 8.13 1.42
CA LEU A 143 21.92 7.96 0.98
C LEU A 143 21.08 7.34 2.09
N ASN A 144 19.91 7.96 2.31
CA ASN A 144 18.84 7.46 3.14
C ASN A 144 17.55 7.39 2.32
N ILE A 145 16.48 6.86 2.91
CA ILE A 145 15.21 6.68 2.19
C ILE A 145 14.70 7.99 1.59
N VAL A 146 14.69 9.09 2.36
CA VAL A 146 14.14 10.38 1.90
C VAL A 146 15.01 10.96 0.77
N ALA A 147 16.33 10.94 0.94
CA ALA A 147 17.27 11.42 -0.09
C ALA A 147 17.14 10.64 -1.40
N ASN A 148 16.90 9.33 -1.34
CA ASN A 148 16.67 8.51 -2.53
C ASN A 148 15.43 8.97 -3.32
N TYR A 149 14.31 9.19 -2.64
CA TYR A 149 13.09 9.68 -3.29
C TYR A 149 13.20 11.14 -3.74
N ALA A 150 13.97 11.96 -3.03
CA ALA A 150 14.29 13.32 -3.46
C ALA A 150 15.07 13.33 -4.77
N LEU A 151 16.03 12.40 -4.97
CA LEU A 151 16.71 12.25 -6.26
C LEU A 151 15.75 11.88 -7.39
N VAL A 152 14.78 11.01 -7.15
CA VAL A 152 13.72 10.69 -8.12
C VAL A 152 12.89 11.93 -8.45
N ALA A 153 12.48 12.70 -7.44
CA ALA A 153 11.71 13.94 -7.62
C ALA A 153 12.50 14.98 -8.40
N ALA A 154 13.77 15.22 -8.06
CA ALA A 154 14.65 16.15 -8.76
C ALA A 154 14.88 15.71 -10.23
N ARG A 155 15.05 14.40 -10.46
CA ARG A 155 15.20 13.87 -11.83
C ARG A 155 13.91 14.03 -12.64
N HIS A 156 12.76 13.77 -12.02
CA HIS A 156 11.46 13.94 -12.68
C HIS A 156 11.20 15.41 -13.04
N ALA A 157 11.49 16.33 -12.11
CA ALA A 157 11.42 17.76 -12.35
C ALA A 157 12.34 18.20 -13.52
N TYR A 158 13.59 17.68 -13.55
CA TYR A 158 14.53 18.00 -14.63
C TYR A 158 14.09 17.46 -15.99
N GLN A 159 13.56 16.24 -16.06
CA GLN A 159 13.18 15.61 -17.34
C GLN A 159 11.84 16.13 -17.88
N TYR A 160 10.88 16.37 -16.99
CA TYR A 160 9.48 16.59 -17.38
C TYR A 160 8.91 17.94 -16.90
N GLY A 161 9.67 18.69 -16.11
CA GLY A 161 9.22 20.01 -15.62
C GLY A 161 8.23 19.98 -14.47
N THR A 162 8.11 18.83 -13.78
CA THR A 162 7.22 18.72 -12.60
C THR A 162 7.61 19.70 -11.53
N THR A 163 6.63 20.41 -10.98
CA THR A 163 6.84 21.47 -9.99
C THR A 163 6.55 20.98 -8.56
N PRO A 164 7.09 21.66 -7.53
CA PRO A 164 6.75 21.35 -6.15
C PRO A 164 5.25 21.53 -5.84
N GLU A 165 4.59 22.50 -6.49
CA GLU A 165 3.15 22.72 -6.36
C GLU A 165 2.34 21.51 -6.82
N GLN A 166 2.74 20.90 -7.94
CA GLN A 166 2.10 19.67 -8.45
C GLN A 166 2.29 18.49 -7.51
N LEU A 167 3.45 18.34 -6.90
CA LEU A 167 3.66 17.32 -5.84
C LEU A 167 2.76 17.60 -4.63
N ALA A 168 2.64 18.86 -4.22
CA ALA A 168 1.83 19.28 -3.10
C ALA A 168 0.33 18.97 -3.27
N GLU A 169 -0.22 19.01 -4.50
CA GLU A 169 -1.60 18.63 -4.80
C GLU A 169 -1.94 17.20 -4.33
N ILE A 170 -0.99 16.27 -4.41
CA ILE A 170 -1.16 14.90 -3.92
C ILE A 170 -1.34 14.89 -2.40
N ALA A 171 -0.52 15.64 -1.67
CA ALA A 171 -0.62 15.75 -0.22
C ALA A 171 -1.93 16.42 0.21
N VAL A 172 -2.36 17.46 -0.50
CA VAL A 172 -3.65 18.13 -0.29
C VAL A 172 -4.82 17.17 -0.49
N THR A 173 -4.81 16.42 -1.61
CA THR A 173 -5.84 15.42 -1.92
C THR A 173 -5.96 14.36 -0.83
N THR A 174 -4.84 13.74 -0.43
CA THR A 174 -4.87 12.71 0.62
C THR A 174 -5.30 13.26 1.97
N ARG A 175 -4.92 14.50 2.31
CA ARG A 175 -5.36 15.17 3.52
C ARG A 175 -6.87 15.47 3.49
N ALA A 176 -7.43 15.87 2.37
CA ALA A 176 -8.87 16.08 2.21
C ALA A 176 -9.65 14.77 2.47
N HIS A 177 -9.17 13.65 1.95
CA HIS A 177 -9.74 12.33 2.24
C HIS A 177 -9.59 11.93 3.72
N ALA A 178 -8.42 12.17 4.32
CA ALA A 178 -8.17 11.92 5.75
C ALA A 178 -9.15 12.66 6.66
N GLN A 179 -9.62 13.86 6.28
CA GLN A 179 -10.61 14.62 7.05
C GLN A 179 -11.99 13.91 7.12
N ARG A 180 -12.28 13.00 6.18
CA ARG A 180 -13.49 12.18 6.20
C ARG A 180 -13.31 10.93 7.07
N ASN A 181 -12.08 10.54 7.37
CA ASN A 181 -11.75 9.33 8.11
C ASN A 181 -11.45 9.66 9.61
N PRO A 182 -12.36 9.32 10.56
CA PRO A 182 -12.14 9.57 11.99
C PRO A 182 -10.87 8.89 12.54
N MET A 183 -10.50 7.71 12.03
CA MET A 183 -9.24 7.05 12.43
C MET A 183 -8.01 7.86 12.00
N ALA A 184 -8.04 8.44 10.80
CA ALA A 184 -6.95 9.26 10.30
C ALA A 184 -6.81 10.56 11.10
N THR A 185 -7.89 11.28 11.33
CA THR A 185 -7.88 12.55 12.10
C THR A 185 -7.46 12.33 13.55
N GLN A 186 -7.96 11.29 14.21
CA GLN A 186 -7.54 10.91 15.56
C GLN A 186 -6.06 10.49 15.56
N GLY A 187 -5.65 9.67 14.59
CA GLY A 187 -4.27 9.20 14.44
C GLY A 187 -3.28 10.33 14.26
N LEU A 188 -3.60 11.36 13.49
CA LEU A 188 -2.76 12.57 13.37
C LEU A 188 -2.57 13.25 14.72
N ALA A 189 -3.62 13.37 15.54
CA ALA A 189 -3.54 13.92 16.87
C ALA A 189 -2.69 13.04 17.82
N ASP A 190 -2.89 11.73 17.78
CA ASP A 190 -2.18 10.75 18.63
C ASP A 190 -0.66 10.74 18.39
N ILE A 191 -0.23 11.02 17.17
CA ILE A 191 1.20 11.15 16.84
C ILE A 191 1.75 12.56 17.03
N GLY A 192 0.94 13.49 17.55
CA GLY A 192 1.35 14.83 17.93
C GLY A 192 1.36 15.86 16.79
N ILE A 193 0.62 15.62 15.71
CA ILE A 193 0.41 16.62 14.65
C ILE A 193 -0.54 17.69 15.18
N LYS A 194 -0.06 18.94 15.24
CA LYS A 194 -0.85 20.06 15.80
C LYS A 194 -1.98 20.50 14.88
N HIS A 195 -1.73 20.50 13.57
CA HIS A 195 -2.72 20.87 12.55
C HIS A 195 -3.23 19.61 11.87
N THR A 196 -4.34 19.10 12.35
CA THR A 196 -4.98 17.88 11.84
C THR A 196 -6.02 18.16 10.76
N GLY A 197 -6.37 19.42 10.51
CA GLY A 197 -7.35 19.86 9.50
C GLY A 197 -6.82 19.82 8.08
N GLU A 198 -7.59 20.41 7.17
CA GLU A 198 -7.21 20.57 5.77
C GLU A 198 -5.89 21.33 5.63
N ILE A 199 -5.17 21.04 4.58
CA ILE A 199 -3.93 21.74 4.20
C ILE A 199 -4.07 22.28 2.77
N SER A 200 -3.32 23.34 2.48
CA SER A 200 -3.19 23.93 1.16
C SER A 200 -1.84 23.58 0.53
N VAL A 201 -1.69 23.81 -0.75
CA VAL A 201 -0.40 23.73 -1.46
C VAL A 201 0.64 24.62 -0.75
N ALA A 202 0.25 25.84 -0.35
CA ALA A 202 1.14 26.74 0.38
C ALA A 202 1.61 26.16 1.72
N ASP A 203 0.76 25.41 2.45
CA ASP A 203 1.16 24.75 3.69
C ASP A 203 2.21 23.65 3.45
N VAL A 204 2.10 22.92 2.34
CA VAL A 204 3.11 21.91 1.96
C VAL A 204 4.44 22.59 1.65
N LEU A 205 4.44 23.61 0.79
CA LEU A 205 5.65 24.32 0.36
C LEU A 205 6.33 25.10 1.51
N ASN A 206 5.57 25.57 2.49
CA ASN A 206 6.10 26.27 3.66
C ASN A 206 6.48 25.31 4.80
N SER A 207 6.19 24.02 4.68
CA SER A 207 6.60 23.02 5.66
C SER A 207 8.13 22.82 5.59
N ARG A 208 8.71 22.27 6.67
CA ARG A 208 10.17 22.11 6.75
C ARG A 208 10.70 21.27 5.58
N MET A 209 11.72 21.77 4.87
CA MET A 209 12.47 21.01 3.88
C MET A 209 13.17 19.82 4.57
N ILE A 210 13.01 18.62 4.04
CA ILE A 210 13.65 17.39 4.54
C ILE A 210 14.82 17.01 3.64
N ALA A 211 14.57 16.89 2.33
CA ALA A 211 15.59 16.66 1.31
C ALA A 211 15.09 17.28 0.00
N ASP A 212 15.78 18.29 -0.51
CA ASP A 212 15.35 19.02 -1.71
C ASP A 212 15.06 18.09 -2.91
N PRO A 213 13.85 18.18 -3.54
CA PRO A 213 12.78 19.17 -3.35
C PRO A 213 11.68 18.77 -2.34
N LEU A 214 11.80 17.71 -1.57
CA LEU A 214 10.75 17.19 -0.70
C LEU A 214 10.69 17.91 0.66
N HIS A 215 9.52 18.44 0.98
CA HIS A 215 9.19 19.01 2.27
C HIS A 215 8.59 17.94 3.21
N MET A 216 8.36 18.32 4.47
CA MET A 216 7.83 17.42 5.49
C MET A 216 6.46 16.85 5.12
N LEU A 217 5.58 17.65 4.49
CA LEU A 217 4.25 17.20 4.09
C LEU A 217 4.25 16.43 2.76
N ASP A 218 5.39 16.37 2.06
CA ASP A 218 5.60 15.44 0.94
C ASP A 218 5.97 14.03 1.40
N CYS A 219 6.27 13.85 2.69
CA CYS A 219 6.72 12.60 3.27
C CYS A 219 5.57 11.92 4.03
N CYS A 220 5.51 10.60 3.95
CA CYS A 220 4.56 9.82 4.73
C CYS A 220 4.77 9.96 6.24
N LEU A 221 3.73 9.65 6.98
CA LEU A 221 3.76 9.59 8.44
C LEU A 221 4.66 8.45 8.94
N VAL A 222 4.96 8.48 10.23
CA VAL A 222 5.47 7.31 10.97
C VAL A 222 4.47 7.01 12.06
N THR A 223 3.76 5.90 11.94
CA THR A 223 2.69 5.48 12.86
C THR A 223 2.91 4.05 13.33
N ASP A 224 2.31 3.67 14.42
CA ASP A 224 2.01 2.27 14.67
C ASP A 224 0.82 1.85 13.81
N GLY A 225 0.64 0.57 13.63
CA GLY A 225 -0.51 0.06 12.91
C GLY A 225 -0.38 -1.39 12.50
N GLY A 226 -1.44 -1.88 11.93
CA GLY A 226 -1.53 -3.23 11.41
C GLY A 226 -2.91 -3.50 10.84
N GLY A 227 -3.10 -4.70 10.40
CA GLY A 227 -4.36 -5.15 9.84
C GLY A 227 -4.30 -6.60 9.41
N ALA A 228 -5.42 -7.08 8.92
CA ALA A 228 -5.50 -8.39 8.28
C ALA A 228 -6.50 -8.39 7.13
N VAL A 229 -6.27 -9.28 6.18
CA VAL A 229 -7.12 -9.52 5.02
C VAL A 229 -7.36 -11.02 4.90
N VAL A 230 -8.60 -11.42 4.67
CA VAL A 230 -9.00 -12.81 4.45
C VAL A 230 -9.40 -13.00 2.99
N ILE A 231 -8.67 -13.85 2.28
CA ILE A 231 -8.93 -14.21 0.89
C ILE A 231 -9.52 -15.61 0.86
N VAL A 232 -10.61 -15.79 0.12
CA VAL A 232 -11.34 -17.07 0.09
C VAL A 232 -11.56 -17.55 -1.34
N ALA A 233 -11.79 -18.86 -1.49
CA ALA A 233 -12.18 -19.47 -2.73
C ALA A 233 -13.60 -19.04 -3.16
N GLU A 234 -13.86 -19.03 -4.48
CA GLU A 234 -15.11 -18.59 -5.10
C GLU A 234 -16.36 -19.28 -4.53
N ASP A 235 -16.27 -20.59 -4.32
CA ASP A 235 -17.38 -21.40 -3.81
C ASP A 235 -17.75 -21.04 -2.35
N LEU A 236 -16.76 -20.62 -1.54
CA LEU A 236 -16.97 -20.17 -0.18
C LEU A 236 -17.50 -18.73 -0.15
N ALA A 237 -16.96 -17.85 -1.00
CA ALA A 237 -17.29 -16.42 -1.03
C ALA A 237 -18.80 -16.15 -1.14
N ALA A 238 -19.52 -16.97 -1.93
CA ALA A 238 -20.98 -16.82 -2.12
C ALA A 238 -21.80 -17.09 -0.86
N SER A 239 -21.28 -17.79 0.14
CA SER A 239 -21.97 -18.15 1.38
C SER A 239 -21.68 -17.22 2.55
N LEU A 240 -20.74 -16.28 2.40
CA LEU A 240 -20.29 -15.39 3.45
C LEU A 240 -21.23 -14.18 3.63
N PRO A 241 -21.25 -13.56 4.84
CA PRO A 241 -22.27 -12.56 5.19
C PRO A 241 -22.11 -11.22 4.46
N LYS A 242 -20.88 -10.87 4.05
CA LYS A 242 -20.57 -9.60 3.38
C LYS A 242 -20.28 -9.80 1.90
N PRO A 243 -20.58 -8.81 1.03
CA PRO A 243 -20.21 -8.85 -0.37
C PRO A 243 -18.70 -9.01 -0.53
N PRO A 244 -18.22 -10.01 -1.27
CA PRO A 244 -16.79 -10.20 -1.52
C PRO A 244 -16.27 -9.15 -2.50
N ALA A 245 -14.99 -8.76 -2.36
CA ALA A 245 -14.28 -8.03 -3.39
C ALA A 245 -13.45 -9.03 -4.22
N TRP A 246 -13.81 -9.20 -5.49
CA TRP A 246 -13.20 -10.18 -6.37
C TRP A 246 -11.81 -9.74 -6.82
N ILE A 247 -10.82 -10.64 -6.76
CA ILE A 247 -9.49 -10.41 -7.31
C ILE A 247 -9.52 -10.75 -8.80
N LEU A 248 -9.63 -9.73 -9.64
CA LEU A 248 -9.79 -9.87 -11.10
C LEU A 248 -8.47 -10.06 -11.82
N GLY A 249 -7.40 -9.46 -11.31
CA GLY A 249 -6.08 -9.56 -11.93
C GLY A 249 -4.96 -9.16 -10.97
N THR A 250 -3.84 -9.82 -11.09
CA THR A 250 -2.64 -9.54 -10.31
C THR A 250 -1.42 -9.40 -11.21
N GLY A 251 -0.47 -8.56 -10.83
CA GLY A 251 0.79 -8.41 -11.53
C GLY A 251 1.92 -8.08 -10.57
N MET A 252 3.11 -8.59 -10.85
CA MET A 252 4.31 -8.27 -10.09
C MET A 252 5.49 -8.00 -11.00
N ALA A 253 6.41 -7.16 -10.54
CA ALA A 253 7.67 -6.89 -11.20
C ALA A 253 8.74 -6.47 -10.19
N VAL A 254 9.99 -6.81 -10.49
CA VAL A 254 11.17 -6.38 -9.74
C VAL A 254 11.93 -5.38 -10.59
N SER A 255 12.35 -4.27 -10.00
CA SER A 255 13.23 -3.29 -10.63
C SER A 255 14.49 -3.12 -9.79
N TYR A 256 15.64 -3.08 -10.44
CA TYR A 256 16.92 -2.78 -9.79
C TYR A 256 17.72 -1.87 -10.69
N GLN A 257 18.65 -1.09 -10.10
CA GLN A 257 19.50 -0.17 -10.84
C GLN A 257 20.45 -0.93 -11.78
N GLY A 258 20.39 -0.55 -13.07
CA GLY A 258 21.43 -0.82 -14.06
C GLY A 258 21.88 0.51 -14.65
N ALA A 259 23.04 0.57 -15.27
CA ALA A 259 23.65 1.80 -15.77
C ALA A 259 22.75 2.63 -16.73
N ASP A 260 21.75 1.98 -17.34
CA ASP A 260 20.89 2.58 -18.36
C ASP A 260 19.42 2.74 -17.92
N ARG A 261 19.10 2.59 -16.63
CA ARG A 261 17.71 2.69 -16.17
C ARG A 261 17.33 4.10 -15.75
N ASP A 262 16.17 4.53 -16.22
CA ASP A 262 15.52 5.75 -15.78
C ASP A 262 14.96 5.57 -14.36
N ILE A 263 15.49 6.35 -13.40
CA ILE A 263 15.03 6.29 -12.00
C ILE A 263 13.63 6.81 -11.79
N THR A 264 13.04 7.48 -12.78
CA THR A 264 11.65 7.94 -12.76
C THR A 264 10.65 6.86 -13.20
N VAL A 265 11.12 5.67 -13.60
CA VAL A 265 10.28 4.54 -14.01
C VAL A 265 10.29 3.46 -12.94
N SER A 266 9.12 3.15 -12.40
CA SER A 266 8.91 2.16 -11.37
C SER A 266 8.62 0.75 -11.91
N ALA A 267 8.56 -0.24 -11.02
CA ALA A 267 8.12 -1.59 -11.39
C ALA A 267 6.63 -1.63 -11.80
N ALA A 268 5.84 -0.59 -11.46
CA ALA A 268 4.44 -0.45 -11.87
C ALA A 268 4.27 -0.48 -13.39
N ALA A 269 5.23 0.09 -14.15
CA ALA A 269 5.25 0.04 -15.61
C ALA A 269 5.24 -1.39 -16.20
N ARG A 270 5.55 -2.40 -15.37
CA ARG A 270 5.55 -3.82 -15.77
C ARG A 270 4.54 -4.67 -15.00
N SER A 271 4.25 -4.34 -13.74
CA SER A 271 3.26 -5.06 -12.93
C SER A 271 1.84 -4.63 -13.31
N GLY A 272 1.59 -3.33 -13.53
CA GLY A 272 0.30 -2.78 -13.92
C GLY A 272 -0.28 -3.42 -15.18
N PRO A 273 0.39 -3.35 -16.34
CA PRO A 273 -0.12 -3.95 -17.57
C PRO A 273 -0.47 -5.44 -17.46
N LYS A 274 0.28 -6.21 -16.64
CA LYS A 274 -0.06 -7.63 -16.39
C LYS A 274 -1.36 -7.77 -15.59
N ALA A 275 -1.55 -6.95 -14.56
CA ALA A 275 -2.76 -6.98 -13.74
C ALA A 275 -3.98 -6.55 -14.55
N PHE A 276 -3.90 -5.43 -15.26
CA PHE A 276 -4.96 -4.93 -16.14
C PHE A 276 -5.33 -5.92 -17.24
N GLN A 277 -4.33 -6.52 -17.91
CA GLN A 277 -4.57 -7.54 -18.94
C GLN A 277 -5.30 -8.76 -18.38
N ARG A 278 -4.92 -9.23 -17.18
CA ARG A 278 -5.56 -10.39 -16.53
C ARG A 278 -6.99 -10.08 -16.08
N ALA A 279 -7.22 -8.87 -15.61
CA ALA A 279 -8.55 -8.40 -15.23
C ALA A 279 -9.45 -8.11 -16.45
N GLY A 280 -8.87 -7.89 -17.63
CA GLY A 280 -9.61 -7.52 -18.85
C GLY A 280 -10.12 -6.08 -18.82
N VAL A 281 -9.47 -5.20 -18.08
CA VAL A 281 -9.82 -3.78 -17.90
C VAL A 281 -8.63 -2.87 -18.22
N THR A 282 -8.88 -1.58 -18.32
CA THR A 282 -7.88 -0.54 -18.56
C THR A 282 -7.81 0.43 -17.38
N PRO A 283 -6.76 1.27 -17.26
CA PRO A 283 -6.72 2.31 -16.24
C PRO A 283 -7.91 3.27 -16.25
N ALA A 284 -8.50 3.51 -17.42
CA ALA A 284 -9.68 4.38 -17.57
C ALA A 284 -10.97 3.81 -16.95
N ASP A 285 -10.99 2.51 -16.67
CA ASP A 285 -12.15 1.82 -16.06
C ASP A 285 -12.11 1.84 -14.52
N ILE A 286 -11.01 2.34 -13.92
CA ILE A 286 -10.77 2.30 -12.47
C ILE A 286 -11.45 3.50 -11.78
N ASP A 287 -12.29 3.19 -10.80
CA ASP A 287 -12.97 4.19 -9.97
C ASP A 287 -12.10 4.66 -8.79
N VAL A 288 -11.30 3.75 -8.21
CA VAL A 288 -10.48 3.99 -7.01
C VAL A 288 -9.06 3.49 -7.20
N ALA A 289 -8.10 4.38 -6.98
CA ALA A 289 -6.68 4.06 -7.03
C ALA A 289 -6.04 4.12 -5.63
N MET A 290 -5.82 2.95 -5.04
CA MET A 290 -5.09 2.80 -3.79
C MET A 290 -3.62 2.57 -4.11
N LEU A 291 -2.83 3.63 -4.07
CA LEU A 291 -1.41 3.63 -4.45
C LEU A 291 -0.52 3.88 -3.23
N TYR A 292 0.56 3.14 -3.13
CA TYR A 292 1.52 3.33 -2.05
C TYR A 292 2.17 4.72 -2.13
N ASP A 293 1.89 5.57 -1.16
CA ASP A 293 2.29 6.97 -1.10
C ASP A 293 3.33 7.22 0.01
N SER A 294 4.50 6.58 -0.10
CA SER A 294 5.63 6.87 0.79
C SER A 294 6.08 8.34 0.71
N PHE A 295 5.94 8.92 -0.47
CA PHE A 295 6.19 10.33 -0.79
C PHE A 295 5.24 10.76 -1.90
N THR A 296 5.02 12.06 -2.05
CA THR A 296 4.19 12.60 -3.13
C THR A 296 4.71 12.19 -4.51
N ILE A 297 6.02 12.19 -4.72
CA ILE A 297 6.64 11.73 -5.98
C ILE A 297 6.39 10.25 -6.25
N THR A 298 6.28 9.40 -5.23
CA THR A 298 5.96 7.98 -5.43
C THR A 298 4.61 7.84 -6.12
N THR A 299 3.60 8.51 -5.60
CA THR A 299 2.24 8.51 -6.15
C THR A 299 2.21 9.03 -7.59
N LEU A 300 2.91 10.14 -7.86
CA LEU A 300 2.98 10.72 -9.20
C LEU A 300 3.56 9.73 -10.21
N VAL A 301 4.70 9.13 -9.89
CA VAL A 301 5.35 8.12 -10.76
C VAL A 301 4.45 6.89 -10.95
N LEU A 302 3.74 6.45 -9.91
CA LEU A 302 2.82 5.31 -10.00
C LEU A 302 1.61 5.60 -10.89
N LEU A 303 1.04 6.82 -10.85
CA LEU A 303 -0.05 7.23 -11.75
C LEU A 303 0.38 7.14 -13.22
N GLU A 304 1.57 7.60 -13.53
CA GLU A 304 2.14 7.51 -14.89
C GLU A 304 2.41 6.06 -15.30
N ASP A 305 3.11 5.31 -14.46
CA ASP A 305 3.58 3.96 -14.78
C ASP A 305 2.44 2.92 -14.81
N LEU A 306 1.33 3.17 -14.10
CA LEU A 306 0.11 2.38 -14.21
C LEU A 306 -0.74 2.78 -15.43
N GLY A 307 -0.43 3.91 -16.08
CA GLY A 307 -1.07 4.36 -17.31
C GLY A 307 -2.32 5.22 -17.12
N PHE A 308 -2.49 5.86 -15.97
CA PHE A 308 -3.56 6.84 -15.76
C PHE A 308 -3.31 8.15 -16.54
N CYS A 309 -2.05 8.47 -16.79
CA CYS A 309 -1.59 9.53 -17.68
C CYS A 309 -0.28 9.08 -18.36
N ALA A 310 0.15 9.82 -19.37
CA ALA A 310 1.42 9.54 -20.02
C ALA A 310 2.62 9.89 -19.11
N LYS A 311 3.76 9.24 -19.37
CA LYS A 311 5.01 9.53 -18.65
C LYS A 311 5.39 11.00 -18.83
N GLY A 312 5.61 11.71 -17.72
CA GLY A 312 5.91 13.14 -17.66
C GLY A 312 4.68 14.05 -17.56
N GLU A 313 3.47 13.50 -17.65
CA GLU A 313 2.22 14.28 -17.53
C GLU A 313 1.58 14.19 -16.13
N GLY A 314 2.19 13.42 -15.22
CA GLY A 314 1.68 13.23 -13.87
C GLY A 314 1.45 14.54 -13.12
N GLY A 315 2.34 15.52 -13.27
CA GLY A 315 2.19 16.83 -12.65
C GLY A 315 0.88 17.52 -13.03
N SER A 316 0.60 17.68 -14.32
CA SER A 316 -0.65 18.27 -14.79
C SER A 316 -1.88 17.40 -14.54
N TYR A 317 -1.67 16.08 -14.41
CA TYR A 317 -2.76 15.14 -14.15
C TYR A 317 -3.33 15.28 -12.73
N VAL A 318 -2.51 15.60 -11.73
CA VAL A 318 -2.94 15.69 -10.33
C VAL A 318 -3.57 17.04 -9.95
N GLU A 319 -3.45 18.05 -10.81
CA GLU A 319 -3.94 19.40 -10.54
C GLU A 319 -5.47 19.51 -10.48
N GLY A 320 -5.95 20.53 -9.76
CA GLY A 320 -7.35 20.94 -9.73
C GLY A 320 -8.29 19.98 -9.02
N GLY A 321 -7.79 19.18 -8.11
CA GLY A 321 -8.61 18.26 -7.28
C GLY A 321 -9.15 17.06 -8.05
N ARG A 322 -8.63 16.76 -9.23
CA ARG A 322 -9.05 15.64 -10.10
C ARG A 322 -9.16 14.29 -9.38
N LEU A 323 -8.30 14.06 -8.39
CA LEU A 323 -8.17 12.79 -7.68
C LEU A 323 -8.99 12.72 -6.38
N LEU A 324 -9.85 13.71 -6.13
CA LEU A 324 -10.80 13.69 -5.01
C LEU A 324 -11.94 12.69 -5.27
N PHE A 325 -12.43 12.07 -4.20
CA PHE A 325 -13.43 10.99 -4.26
C PHE A 325 -14.78 11.41 -4.88
N ASP A 326 -15.08 12.69 -4.89
CA ASP A 326 -16.34 13.29 -5.37
C ASP A 326 -16.17 14.13 -6.65
N GLN A 327 -15.00 14.05 -7.29
CA GLN A 327 -14.71 14.80 -8.52
C GLN A 327 -14.61 13.88 -9.73
N PRO A 328 -15.09 14.33 -10.90
CA PRO A 328 -14.92 13.60 -12.15
C PRO A 328 -13.52 13.80 -12.74
N GLY A 329 -13.09 12.87 -13.57
CA GLY A 329 -11.92 13.03 -14.46
C GLY A 329 -10.68 12.23 -14.06
N GLY A 330 -10.72 11.50 -12.98
CA GLY A 330 -9.66 10.53 -12.56
C GLY A 330 -10.20 9.56 -11.53
N PRO A 331 -9.44 8.52 -11.17
CA PRO A 331 -9.80 7.67 -10.06
C PRO A 331 -9.63 8.43 -8.73
N ALA A 332 -10.45 8.12 -7.73
CA ALA A 332 -10.23 8.64 -6.38
C ALA A 332 -8.96 8.04 -5.78
N LEU A 333 -8.04 8.90 -5.33
CA LEU A 333 -6.72 8.49 -4.85
C LEU A 333 -6.71 8.32 -3.32
N ASN A 334 -6.32 7.14 -2.82
CA ASN A 334 -6.05 6.92 -1.39
C ASN A 334 -7.12 7.49 -0.47
N THR A 335 -8.34 7.01 -0.63
CA THR A 335 -9.56 7.55 0.01
C THR A 335 -9.59 7.40 1.53
N ASP A 336 -8.73 6.57 2.11
CA ASP A 336 -8.51 6.48 3.56
C ASP A 336 -7.63 7.61 4.14
N GLY A 337 -7.00 8.41 3.28
CA GLY A 337 -6.04 9.46 3.64
C GLY A 337 -4.57 9.11 3.39
N GLY A 338 -4.30 7.92 2.92
CA GLY A 338 -2.96 7.51 2.49
C GLY A 338 -1.93 7.35 3.61
N GLY A 339 -0.71 7.04 3.23
CA GLY A 339 0.47 7.10 4.09
C GLY A 339 0.84 8.52 4.45
N LEU A 340 0.47 9.47 3.60
CA LEU A 340 0.74 10.89 3.83
C LEU A 340 -0.14 11.50 4.93
N SER A 341 -1.35 10.95 5.20
CA SER A 341 -2.29 11.58 6.13
C SER A 341 -3.13 10.63 6.99
N SER A 342 -2.96 9.30 6.89
CA SER A 342 -3.71 8.32 7.69
C SER A 342 -2.80 7.37 8.47
N ASN A 343 -2.09 6.47 7.78
CA ASN A 343 -1.22 5.51 8.46
C ASN A 343 -0.01 5.10 7.60
N GLN A 344 1.12 4.91 8.24
CA GLN A 344 2.34 4.37 7.63
C GLN A 344 3.18 3.66 8.70
N PRO A 345 2.87 2.40 9.03
CA PRO A 345 3.62 1.64 10.02
C PRO A 345 4.83 0.87 9.42
N GLY A 346 5.34 1.30 8.26
CA GLY A 346 6.45 0.69 7.53
C GLY A 346 6.01 0.08 6.20
N MET A 347 5.07 -0.86 6.21
CA MET A 347 4.54 -1.50 5.00
C MET A 347 3.06 -1.17 4.83
N ARG A 348 2.70 -0.44 3.75
CA ARG A 348 1.33 0.03 3.56
C ARG A 348 0.48 -0.84 2.62
N GLY A 349 1.04 -1.79 1.88
CA GLY A 349 0.30 -2.57 0.88
C GLY A 349 -0.99 -3.21 1.39
N LEU A 350 -0.99 -3.75 2.62
CA LEU A 350 -2.18 -4.34 3.20
C LEU A 350 -3.35 -3.35 3.32
N PHE A 351 -3.06 -2.09 3.69
CA PHE A 351 -4.08 -1.04 3.86
C PHE A 351 -4.68 -0.58 2.53
N LEU A 352 -3.92 -0.71 1.44
CA LEU A 352 -4.42 -0.45 0.09
C LEU A 352 -5.51 -1.46 -0.29
N LEU A 353 -5.30 -2.74 0.05
CA LEU A 353 -6.31 -3.78 -0.14
C LEU A 353 -7.53 -3.55 0.76
N ILE A 354 -7.33 -3.21 2.04
CA ILE A 354 -8.40 -2.94 3.00
C ILE A 354 -9.31 -1.82 2.52
N GLU A 355 -8.74 -0.68 2.14
CA GLU A 355 -9.55 0.45 1.69
C GLU A 355 -10.21 0.21 0.34
N ALA A 356 -9.54 -0.46 -0.61
CA ALA A 356 -10.16 -0.88 -1.85
C ALA A 356 -11.41 -1.74 -1.62
N VAL A 357 -11.36 -2.67 -0.65
CA VAL A 357 -12.52 -3.48 -0.26
C VAL A 357 -13.62 -2.63 0.37
N ARG A 358 -13.29 -1.67 1.26
CA ARG A 358 -14.27 -0.74 1.83
C ARG A 358 -15.00 0.03 0.74
N GLN A 359 -14.29 0.52 -0.26
CA GLN A 359 -14.89 1.23 -1.39
C GLN A 359 -15.86 0.35 -2.18
N LEU A 360 -15.45 -0.87 -2.52
CA LEU A 360 -16.28 -1.80 -3.26
C LEU A 360 -17.51 -2.29 -2.47
N ARG A 361 -17.45 -2.28 -1.14
CA ARG A 361 -18.57 -2.63 -0.24
C ARG A 361 -19.48 -1.45 0.11
N GLY A 362 -19.08 -0.21 -0.18
CA GLY A 362 -19.79 0.98 0.26
C GLY A 362 -19.58 1.31 1.74
N GLU A 363 -18.46 0.88 2.32
CA GLU A 363 -18.09 1.04 3.73
C GLU A 363 -17.02 2.13 3.96
N SER A 364 -16.53 2.79 2.90
CA SER A 364 -15.52 3.84 3.02
C SER A 364 -16.10 5.15 3.57
N THR A 365 -15.29 5.90 4.30
CA THR A 365 -15.65 7.22 4.84
C THR A 365 -15.59 8.35 3.80
N ALA A 366 -14.76 8.20 2.77
CA ALA A 366 -14.71 9.03 1.57
C ALA A 366 -15.20 8.19 0.37
N GLN A 367 -16.46 7.76 0.43
CA GLN A 367 -17.05 6.81 -0.50
C GLN A 367 -17.22 7.38 -1.90
N VAL A 368 -16.62 6.72 -2.89
CA VAL A 368 -16.88 6.96 -4.30
C VAL A 368 -18.25 6.36 -4.66
N ALA A 369 -19.10 7.18 -5.28
CA ALA A 369 -20.44 6.72 -5.69
C ALA A 369 -20.33 5.58 -6.71
N ASP A 370 -21.04 4.48 -6.46
CA ASP A 370 -21.13 3.31 -7.35
C ASP A 370 -19.75 2.70 -7.76
N ALA A 371 -18.74 2.80 -6.91
CA ALA A 371 -17.44 2.20 -7.15
C ALA A 371 -17.55 0.70 -7.49
N ARG A 372 -16.99 0.29 -8.63
CA ARG A 372 -17.02 -1.08 -9.14
C ARG A 372 -15.65 -1.69 -9.28
N LEU A 373 -14.64 -0.88 -9.62
CA LEU A 373 -13.29 -1.31 -9.89
C LEU A 373 -12.29 -0.49 -9.07
N ALA A 374 -11.41 -1.19 -8.40
CA ALA A 374 -10.31 -0.58 -7.66
C ALA A 374 -8.97 -1.20 -8.06
N VAL A 375 -7.92 -0.38 -8.10
CA VAL A 375 -6.54 -0.86 -8.16
C VAL A 375 -5.86 -0.63 -6.83
N ALA A 376 -5.18 -1.66 -6.31
CA ALA A 376 -4.23 -1.56 -5.21
C ALA A 376 -2.82 -1.82 -5.74
N HIS A 377 -1.90 -0.87 -5.54
CA HIS A 377 -0.52 -1.00 -5.97
C HIS A 377 0.46 -0.73 -4.83
N GLY A 378 1.15 -1.79 -4.40
CA GLY A 378 2.20 -1.74 -3.40
C GLY A 378 3.56 -1.42 -4.02
N ASN A 379 4.31 -0.54 -3.36
CA ASN A 379 5.69 -0.20 -3.67
C ASN A 379 6.58 -0.65 -2.52
N GLY A 380 7.53 -1.53 -2.81
CA GLY A 380 8.43 -2.08 -1.81
C GLY A 380 9.88 -1.69 -2.03
N VAL A 381 10.62 -1.47 -0.96
CA VAL A 381 12.01 -1.04 -0.91
C VAL A 381 12.18 0.39 -1.45
N LEU A 382 13.04 0.65 -2.42
CA LEU A 382 13.45 1.98 -2.87
C LEU A 382 13.13 2.21 -4.34
N LEU A 383 12.17 3.11 -4.61
CA LEU A 383 11.94 3.62 -5.95
C LEU A 383 13.25 4.19 -6.54
N GLY A 384 13.51 3.92 -7.81
CA GLY A 384 14.68 4.43 -8.52
C GLY A 384 15.97 3.64 -8.33
N THR A 385 16.10 2.79 -7.31
CA THR A 385 17.32 1.97 -7.12
C THR A 385 17.03 0.48 -7.19
N ARG A 386 16.27 -0.04 -6.27
CA ARG A 386 15.84 -1.43 -6.23
C ARG A 386 14.49 -1.51 -5.57
N HIS A 387 13.52 -2.00 -6.28
CA HIS A 387 12.19 -2.14 -5.68
C HIS A 387 11.35 -3.23 -6.33
N VAL A 388 10.29 -3.60 -5.65
CA VAL A 388 9.27 -4.53 -6.11
C VAL A 388 7.93 -3.80 -6.18
N GLY A 389 7.23 -3.98 -7.29
CA GLY A 389 5.87 -3.48 -7.46
C GLY A 389 4.89 -4.65 -7.56
N GLY A 390 3.86 -4.61 -6.74
CA GLY A 390 2.72 -5.51 -6.78
C GLY A 390 1.44 -4.75 -7.15
N THR A 391 0.68 -5.25 -8.10
CA THR A 391 -0.58 -4.63 -8.56
C THR A 391 -1.70 -5.65 -8.45
N VAL A 392 -2.81 -5.27 -7.83
CA VAL A 392 -4.03 -6.07 -7.70
C VAL A 392 -5.20 -5.25 -8.22
N ILE A 393 -5.98 -5.82 -9.12
CA ILE A 393 -7.24 -5.24 -9.58
C ILE A 393 -8.37 -5.96 -8.85
N LEU A 394 -9.21 -5.19 -8.20
CA LEU A 394 -10.37 -5.67 -7.44
C LEU A 394 -11.65 -5.19 -8.09
N GLY A 395 -12.69 -6.02 -8.02
CA GLY A 395 -14.01 -5.70 -8.55
C GLY A 395 -15.13 -6.14 -7.62
N ARG A 396 -16.26 -5.46 -7.76
CA ARG A 396 -17.49 -5.76 -6.99
C ARG A 396 -18.22 -7.00 -7.53
N GLU A 397 -18.06 -7.31 -8.84
CA GLU A 397 -18.72 -8.42 -9.54
C GLU A 397 -17.71 -9.25 -10.34
#